data_35c57c7594852321d4869af9169f5bed
#
_entry.id   35c57c7594852321d4869af9169f5bed
#
_cell.length_a   1.000
_cell.length_b   1.000
_cell.length_c   1.000
_cell.angle_alpha   90.00
_cell.angle_beta   90.00
_cell.angle_gamma   90.00
#
_symmetry.space_group_name_H-M   'P 1'
#
loop_
_entity.id
_entity.type
_entity.pdbx_description
1 polymer ?
#
loop_
_entity_poly.entity_id
_entity_poly.type
_entity_poly.pdbx_seq_one_letter_code
_entity_poly.pdbx_strand_id
1 'polypeptide(L)'
;MGLLGCPASFQRLMEQVLRGLNHILIYIDDVLIHTDTHEKHLEALEQVLLRLHQHHLKINLDKCFFGDRQVSYLGFTLTPEGIKPGKAKLENIKQAKPPNDVKGIRSFMGLCNFFRHHIPDFSIIAAPLFKLTRQDLSLIHI
;
A
#
# COMPACT_ATOMS: atom_id res chain seq x y z
N MET A 1 -22.61 3.28 -6.55
CA MET A 1 -22.38 3.48 -5.09
C MET A 1 -21.99 2.14 -4.51
N GLY A 2 -20.73 1.99 -4.05
CA GLY A 2 -20.29 0.79 -3.36
C GLY A 2 -20.91 0.74 -1.97
N LEU A 3 -21.30 -0.46 -1.53
CA LEU A 3 -21.78 -0.69 -0.17
C LEU A 3 -20.67 -0.34 0.83
N LEU A 4 -20.90 0.61 1.72
CA LEU A 4 -19.93 1.13 2.70
C LEU A 4 -19.28 0.07 3.60
N GLY A 5 -19.87 -1.12 3.76
CA GLY A 5 -19.33 -2.24 4.54
C GLY A 5 -18.64 -3.34 3.73
N CYS A 6 -18.69 -3.29 2.41
CA CYS A 6 -18.24 -4.39 1.55
C CYS A 6 -16.73 -4.71 1.67
N PRO A 7 -15.80 -3.73 1.68
CA PRO A 7 -14.38 -4.02 1.81
C PRO A 7 -14.01 -4.69 3.13
N ALA A 8 -14.58 -4.22 4.25
CA ALA A 8 -14.31 -4.78 5.57
C ALA A 8 -14.87 -6.20 5.74
N SER A 9 -16.05 -6.46 5.14
CA SER A 9 -16.65 -7.80 5.17
C SER A 9 -15.86 -8.77 4.30
N PHE A 10 -15.38 -8.32 3.15
CA PHE A 10 -14.56 -9.14 2.26
C PHE A 10 -13.18 -9.43 2.88
N GLN A 11 -12.56 -8.45 3.52
CA GLN A 11 -11.31 -8.66 4.28
C GLN A 11 -11.48 -9.78 5.33
N ARG A 12 -12.54 -9.73 6.13
CA ARG A 12 -12.81 -10.77 7.14
C ARG A 12 -13.05 -12.15 6.52
N LEU A 13 -13.76 -12.19 5.39
CA LEU A 13 -13.97 -13.43 4.65
C LEU A 13 -12.63 -14.02 4.20
N MET A 14 -11.78 -13.22 3.57
CA MET A 14 -10.46 -13.67 3.11
C MET A 14 -9.57 -14.14 4.25
N GLU A 15 -9.55 -13.41 5.38
CA GLU A 15 -8.84 -13.80 6.59
C GLU A 15 -9.36 -15.14 7.17
N GLN A 16 -10.67 -15.38 7.08
CA GLN A 16 -11.26 -16.64 7.53
C GLN A 16 -10.91 -17.80 6.58
N VAL A 17 -11.02 -17.58 5.27
CA VAL A 17 -10.73 -18.58 4.22
C VAL A 17 -9.28 -19.01 4.27
N LEU A 18 -8.36 -18.07 4.41
CA LEU A 18 -6.91 -18.32 4.38
C LEU A 18 -6.29 -18.46 5.77
N ARG A 19 -7.11 -18.60 6.82
CA ARG A 19 -6.64 -18.74 8.20
C ARG A 19 -5.74 -19.96 8.36
N GLY A 20 -4.63 -19.77 9.07
CA GLY A 20 -3.66 -20.82 9.40
C GLY A 20 -2.66 -21.13 8.29
N LEU A 21 -2.75 -20.45 7.14
CA LEU A 21 -1.71 -20.51 6.13
C LEU A 21 -0.57 -19.55 6.48
N ASN A 22 0.67 -19.98 6.30
CA ASN A 22 1.86 -19.19 6.54
C ASN A 22 2.30 -18.45 5.27
N HIS A 23 3.13 -17.42 5.43
CA HIS A 23 3.74 -16.68 4.32
C HIS A 23 2.74 -15.95 3.41
N ILE A 24 1.60 -15.54 3.97
CA ILE A 24 0.52 -14.89 3.22
C ILE A 24 0.16 -13.57 3.90
N LEU A 25 0.04 -12.52 3.09
CA LEU A 25 -0.52 -11.23 3.50
C LEU A 25 -1.80 -10.99 2.69
N ILE A 26 -2.84 -10.53 3.38
CA ILE A 26 -4.15 -10.28 2.80
C ILE A 26 -4.49 -8.82 3.00
N TYR A 27 -4.86 -8.15 1.92
CA TYR A 27 -5.39 -6.79 1.98
C TYR A 27 -6.55 -6.66 1.01
N ILE A 28 -7.77 -6.74 1.56
CA ILE A 28 -9.04 -6.74 0.82
C ILE A 28 -9.05 -7.86 -0.24
N ASP A 29 -8.87 -7.54 -1.52
CA ASP A 29 -8.85 -8.44 -2.66
C ASP A 29 -7.44 -8.87 -3.11
N ASP A 30 -6.41 -8.22 -2.56
CA ASP A 30 -5.01 -8.55 -2.85
C ASP A 30 -4.47 -9.61 -1.88
N VAL A 31 -3.92 -10.69 -2.41
CA VAL A 31 -3.23 -11.75 -1.66
C VAL A 31 -1.78 -11.80 -2.11
N LEU A 32 -0.87 -11.55 -1.19
CA LEU A 32 0.57 -11.65 -1.40
C LEU A 32 1.12 -12.91 -0.75
N ILE A 33 1.77 -13.75 -1.53
CA ILE A 33 2.49 -14.94 -1.04
C ILE A 33 3.98 -14.62 -1.07
N HIS A 34 4.66 -14.77 0.07
CA HIS A 34 6.10 -14.49 0.19
C HIS A 34 6.81 -15.68 0.84
N THR A 35 7.86 -16.16 0.24
CA THR A 35 8.61 -17.34 0.71
C THR A 35 10.09 -17.19 0.37
N ASP A 36 10.93 -17.94 1.08
CA ASP A 36 12.38 -17.90 0.91
C ASP A 36 12.86 -18.79 -0.21
N THR A 37 12.10 -19.84 -0.56
CA THR A 37 12.47 -20.81 -1.60
C THR A 37 11.33 -21.04 -2.58
N HIS A 38 11.70 -21.53 -3.77
CA HIS A 38 10.74 -21.84 -4.82
C HIS A 38 9.78 -22.98 -4.41
N GLU A 39 10.28 -24.00 -3.75
CA GLU A 39 9.50 -25.15 -3.29
C GLU A 39 8.42 -24.71 -2.30
N LYS A 40 8.80 -23.91 -1.28
CA LYS A 40 7.84 -23.35 -0.32
C LYS A 40 6.83 -22.42 -1.00
N HIS A 41 7.26 -21.74 -2.07
CA HIS A 41 6.36 -20.87 -2.81
C HIS A 41 5.27 -21.66 -3.53
N LEU A 42 5.63 -22.75 -4.18
CA LEU A 42 4.67 -23.65 -4.84
C LEU A 42 3.71 -24.29 -3.82
N GLU A 43 4.21 -24.76 -2.68
CA GLU A 43 3.37 -25.31 -1.61
C GLU A 43 2.38 -24.28 -1.07
N ALA A 44 2.83 -23.05 -0.79
CA ALA A 44 1.97 -21.99 -0.29
C ALA A 44 0.92 -21.57 -1.35
N LEU A 45 1.32 -21.49 -2.62
CA LEU A 45 0.43 -21.20 -3.72
C LEU A 45 -0.65 -22.26 -3.88
N GLU A 46 -0.27 -23.56 -3.85
CA GLU A 46 -1.22 -24.67 -3.94
C GLU A 46 -2.24 -24.60 -2.80
N GLN A 47 -1.79 -24.36 -1.56
CA GLN A 47 -2.66 -24.25 -0.40
C GLN A 47 -3.64 -23.08 -0.53
N VAL A 48 -3.18 -21.93 -1.01
CA VAL A 48 -4.06 -20.77 -1.25
C VAL A 48 -5.10 -21.09 -2.30
N LEU A 49 -4.69 -21.62 -3.45
CA LEU A 49 -5.61 -21.97 -4.55
C LEU A 49 -6.65 -23.01 -4.12
N LEU A 50 -6.22 -24.02 -3.36
CA LEU A 50 -7.12 -25.05 -2.83
C LEU A 50 -8.17 -24.45 -1.87
N ARG A 51 -7.76 -23.56 -0.96
CA ARG A 51 -8.67 -22.89 -0.03
C ARG A 51 -9.68 -21.99 -0.77
N LEU A 52 -9.22 -21.21 -1.75
CA LEU A 52 -10.10 -20.38 -2.57
C LEU A 52 -11.12 -21.25 -3.32
N HIS A 53 -10.67 -22.34 -3.91
CA HIS A 53 -11.55 -23.30 -4.60
C HIS A 53 -12.62 -23.91 -3.68
N GLN A 54 -12.21 -24.36 -2.47
CA GLN A 54 -13.13 -24.93 -1.47
C GLN A 54 -14.23 -23.94 -1.04
N HIS A 55 -13.92 -22.64 -1.05
CA HIS A 55 -14.87 -21.59 -0.71
C HIS A 55 -15.54 -20.94 -1.93
N HIS A 56 -15.43 -21.55 -3.12
CA HIS A 56 -16.02 -21.08 -4.37
C HIS A 56 -15.59 -19.67 -4.79
N LEU A 57 -14.40 -19.24 -4.34
CA LEU A 57 -13.80 -17.97 -4.73
C LEU A 57 -13.01 -18.17 -6.03
N LYS A 58 -13.15 -17.21 -6.94
CA LYS A 58 -12.46 -17.20 -8.24
C LYS A 58 -11.38 -16.15 -8.25
N ILE A 59 -10.25 -16.46 -8.88
CA ILE A 59 -9.17 -15.52 -9.15
C ILE A 59 -9.24 -15.04 -10.60
N ASN A 60 -8.77 -13.82 -10.83
CA ASN A 60 -8.58 -13.30 -12.17
C ASN A 60 -7.11 -13.47 -12.57
N LEU A 61 -6.83 -14.46 -13.42
CA LEU A 61 -5.46 -14.81 -13.83
C LEU A 61 -4.74 -13.66 -14.55
N ASP A 62 -5.47 -12.81 -15.29
CA ASP A 62 -4.89 -11.66 -15.98
C ASP A 62 -4.33 -10.59 -15.03
N LYS A 63 -4.73 -10.63 -13.75
CA LYS A 63 -4.26 -9.74 -12.70
C LYS A 63 -3.28 -10.41 -11.73
N CYS A 64 -2.96 -11.67 -11.95
CA CYS A 64 -2.07 -12.42 -11.08
C CYS A 64 -0.63 -12.35 -11.59
N PHE A 65 0.31 -12.24 -10.66
CA PHE A 65 1.75 -12.29 -10.88
C PHE A 65 2.30 -13.46 -10.10
N PHE A 66 2.91 -14.42 -10.77
CA PHE A 66 3.39 -15.66 -10.16
C PHE A 66 4.91 -15.78 -10.27
N GLY A 67 5.57 -16.06 -9.15
CA GLY A 67 7.00 -16.33 -9.13
C GLY A 67 7.91 -15.13 -9.41
N ASP A 68 7.37 -13.91 -9.37
CA ASP A 68 8.13 -12.70 -9.59
C ASP A 68 9.03 -12.37 -8.39
N ARG A 69 10.29 -12.04 -8.67
CA ARG A 69 11.24 -11.57 -7.64
C ARG A 69 10.94 -10.16 -7.16
N GLN A 70 10.15 -9.41 -7.90
CA GLN A 70 9.78 -8.04 -7.59
C GLN A 70 8.30 -7.84 -7.91
N VAL A 71 7.54 -7.40 -6.92
CA VAL A 71 6.11 -7.17 -7.06
C VAL A 71 5.70 -5.80 -6.54
N SER A 72 4.73 -5.18 -7.21
CA SER A 72 4.08 -3.96 -6.72
C SER A 72 2.93 -4.33 -5.79
N TYR A 73 2.99 -3.89 -4.54
CA TYR A 73 1.98 -4.18 -3.52
C TYR A 73 1.69 -2.94 -2.68
N LEU A 74 0.43 -2.53 -2.61
CA LEU A 74 -0.06 -1.38 -1.82
C LEU A 74 0.71 -0.06 -2.05
N GLY A 75 1.21 0.15 -3.26
CA GLY A 75 1.96 1.36 -3.61
C GLY A 75 3.44 1.32 -3.28
N PHE A 76 3.94 0.17 -2.85
CA PHE A 76 5.36 -0.13 -2.69
C PHE A 76 5.82 -1.14 -3.74
N THR A 77 7.11 -1.22 -3.94
CA THR A 77 7.76 -2.29 -4.71
C THR A 77 8.53 -3.16 -3.72
N LEU A 78 8.11 -4.41 -3.61
CA LEU A 78 8.79 -5.42 -2.81
C LEU A 78 9.89 -6.06 -3.65
N THR A 79 11.09 -6.15 -3.10
CA THR A 79 12.26 -6.74 -3.75
C THR A 79 13.01 -7.60 -2.76
N PRO A 80 13.92 -8.51 -3.19
CA PRO A 80 14.76 -9.29 -2.28
C PRO A 80 15.62 -8.43 -1.34
N GLU A 81 15.99 -7.22 -1.77
CA GLU A 81 16.80 -6.28 -0.99
C GLU A 81 15.95 -5.47 0.02
N GLY A 82 14.61 -5.53 -0.08
CA GLY A 82 13.70 -4.81 0.81
C GLY A 82 12.57 -4.10 0.11
N ILE A 83 11.91 -3.21 0.84
CA ILE A 83 10.74 -2.46 0.40
C ILE A 83 11.18 -1.11 -0.16
N LYS A 84 10.80 -0.83 -1.40
CA LYS A 84 11.07 0.44 -2.09
C LYS A 84 9.75 1.17 -2.37
N PRO A 85 9.75 2.51 -2.43
CA PRO A 85 8.57 3.25 -2.90
C PRO A 85 8.17 2.83 -4.31
N GLY A 86 6.87 2.70 -4.56
CA GLY A 86 6.35 2.35 -5.89
C GLY A 86 6.59 3.44 -6.91
N LYS A 87 7.04 3.06 -8.10
CA LYS A 87 7.45 3.99 -9.17
C LYS A 87 6.38 5.02 -9.52
N ALA A 88 5.13 4.60 -9.68
CA ALA A 88 4.02 5.49 -10.04
C ALA A 88 3.80 6.62 -9.00
N LYS A 89 3.87 6.29 -7.71
CA LYS A 89 3.73 7.29 -6.65
C LYS A 89 4.95 8.21 -6.55
N LEU A 90 6.15 7.71 -6.81
CA LEU A 90 7.35 8.54 -6.88
C LEU A 90 7.27 9.54 -8.04
N GLU A 91 6.81 9.10 -9.21
CA GLU A 91 6.60 10.01 -10.33
C GLU A 91 5.57 11.10 -10.02
N ASN A 92 4.47 10.76 -9.34
CA ASN A 92 3.49 11.75 -8.90
C ASN A 92 4.10 12.81 -7.97
N ILE A 93 5.03 12.42 -7.08
CA ILE A 93 5.74 13.38 -6.22
C ILE A 93 6.68 14.26 -7.03
N LYS A 94 7.46 13.66 -7.95
CA LYS A 94 8.40 14.41 -8.81
C LYS A 94 7.71 15.40 -9.74
N GLN A 95 6.52 15.05 -10.24
CA GLN A 95 5.73 15.88 -11.14
C GLN A 95 4.80 16.85 -10.41
N ALA A 96 4.72 16.76 -9.07
CA ALA A 96 3.88 17.64 -8.28
C ALA A 96 4.34 19.10 -8.43
N LYS A 97 3.41 19.96 -8.84
CA LYS A 97 3.67 21.41 -8.87
C LYS A 97 3.80 21.95 -7.45
N PRO A 98 4.65 22.98 -7.23
CA PRO A 98 4.70 23.64 -5.94
C PRO A 98 3.30 24.09 -5.50
N PRO A 99 2.85 23.73 -4.29
CA PRO A 99 1.54 24.16 -3.79
C PRO A 99 1.54 25.66 -3.51
N ASN A 100 0.46 26.34 -3.89
CA ASN A 100 0.28 27.77 -3.73
C ASN A 100 -0.78 28.14 -2.68
N ASP A 101 -1.41 27.16 -2.05
CA ASP A 101 -2.41 27.34 -0.99
C ASP A 101 -2.27 26.25 0.11
N VAL A 102 -2.95 26.47 1.22
CA VAL A 102 -2.94 25.54 2.38
C VAL A 102 -3.47 24.16 2.01
N LYS A 103 -4.47 24.09 1.14
CA LYS A 103 -5.06 22.82 0.68
C LYS A 103 -4.07 22.04 -0.16
N GLY A 104 -3.36 22.69 -1.05
CA GLY A 104 -2.28 22.09 -1.85
C GLY A 104 -1.14 21.60 -0.98
N ILE A 105 -0.72 22.37 0.04
CA ILE A 105 0.29 21.93 1.00
C ILE A 105 -0.16 20.69 1.74
N ARG A 106 -1.38 20.63 2.25
CA ARG A 106 -1.93 19.44 2.93
C ARG A 106 -1.95 18.22 2.01
N SER A 107 -2.38 18.39 0.77
CA SER A 107 -2.40 17.33 -0.23
C SER A 107 -0.99 16.81 -0.54
N PHE A 108 -0.04 17.70 -0.79
CA PHE A 108 1.36 17.35 -1.04
C PHE A 108 2.00 16.66 0.16
N MET A 109 1.78 17.19 1.37
CA MET A 109 2.28 16.58 2.60
C MET A 109 1.67 15.21 2.86
N GLY A 110 0.38 15.00 2.54
CA GLY A 110 -0.27 13.69 2.60
C GLY A 110 0.40 12.68 1.68
N LEU A 111 0.74 13.09 0.46
CA LEU A 111 1.46 12.25 -0.50
C LEU A 111 2.88 11.90 -0.01
N CYS A 112 3.63 12.88 0.48
CA CYS A 112 4.98 12.66 1.00
C CYS A 112 4.99 11.81 2.29
N ASN A 113 4.01 12.01 3.17
CA ASN A 113 3.90 11.29 4.43
C ASN A 113 3.72 9.78 4.25
N PHE A 114 3.15 9.34 3.13
CA PHE A 114 3.06 7.92 2.80
C PHE A 114 4.45 7.26 2.72
N PHE A 115 5.46 8.01 2.32
CA PHE A 115 6.83 7.53 2.20
C PHE A 115 7.79 8.07 3.28
N ARG A 116 7.24 8.60 4.38
CA ARG A 116 8.03 9.23 5.44
C ARG A 116 9.22 8.39 5.94
N HIS A 117 9.06 7.06 5.98
CA HIS A 117 10.11 6.13 6.43
C HIS A 117 11.24 5.95 5.41
N HIS A 118 11.04 6.40 4.17
CA HIS A 118 12.04 6.35 3.09
C HIS A 118 12.72 7.72 2.86
N ILE A 119 12.36 8.74 3.64
CA ILE A 119 12.92 10.09 3.54
C ILE A 119 13.68 10.36 4.83
N PRO A 120 15.02 10.41 4.79
CA PRO A 120 15.82 10.78 5.95
C PRO A 120 15.37 12.15 6.48
N ASP A 121 15.32 12.31 7.79
CA ASP A 121 14.98 13.57 8.48
C ASP A 121 13.65 14.20 8.02
N PHE A 122 12.69 13.39 7.57
CA PHE A 122 11.40 13.85 7.05
C PHE A 122 10.73 14.88 7.96
N SER A 123 10.73 14.66 9.27
CA SER A 123 10.08 15.56 10.22
C SER A 123 10.73 16.95 10.25
N ILE A 124 12.04 17.02 10.09
CA ILE A 124 12.80 18.29 10.08
C ILE A 124 12.52 19.03 8.77
N ILE A 125 12.66 18.32 7.65
CA ILE A 125 12.42 18.88 6.29
C ILE A 125 10.97 19.35 6.13
N ALA A 126 10.01 18.60 6.67
CA ALA A 126 8.59 18.88 6.54
C ALA A 126 8.06 19.93 7.54
N ALA A 127 8.79 20.21 8.63
CA ALA A 127 8.34 21.11 9.69
C ALA A 127 7.90 22.51 9.21
N PRO A 128 8.61 23.20 8.29
CA PRO A 128 8.16 24.49 7.75
C PRO A 128 6.79 24.39 7.03
N LEU A 129 6.59 23.32 6.24
CA LEU A 129 5.32 23.12 5.52
C LEU A 129 4.17 22.80 6.46
N PHE A 130 4.43 22.00 7.52
CA PHE A 130 3.42 21.76 8.55
C PHE A 130 3.03 23.03 9.31
N LYS A 131 3.97 23.95 9.55
CA LYS A 131 3.65 25.26 10.17
C LYS A 131 2.67 26.07 9.31
N LEU A 132 2.80 26.02 7.98
CA LEU A 132 1.90 26.73 7.06
C LEU A 132 0.48 26.13 7.00
N THR A 133 0.29 24.89 7.49
CA THR A 133 -1.03 24.24 7.50
C THR A 133 -1.80 24.41 8.81
N ARG A 134 -1.18 25.00 9.87
CA ARG A 134 -1.85 25.29 11.13
C ARG A 134 -2.82 26.46 10.95
N GLN A 135 -4.02 26.34 11.49
CA GLN A 135 -5.06 27.37 11.42
C GLN A 135 -4.76 28.60 12.31
N ASP A 136 -3.72 28.54 13.13
CA ASP A 136 -3.35 29.57 14.11
C ASP A 136 -2.46 30.69 13.55
N LEU A 137 -2.29 30.77 12.24
CA LEU A 137 -1.90 32.02 11.61
C LEU A 137 -3.14 32.92 11.51
N SER A 138 -3.72 33.25 12.67
CA SER A 138 -4.53 34.46 12.77
C SER A 138 -3.65 35.58 12.23
N LEU A 139 -4.12 36.21 11.18
CA LEU A 139 -3.59 37.44 10.63
C LEU A 139 -3.30 38.39 11.82
N ILE A 140 -2.02 38.53 12.17
CA ILE A 140 -1.60 39.68 12.96
C ILE A 140 -1.82 40.85 11.99
N HIS A 141 -2.97 41.48 12.13
CA HIS A 141 -3.17 42.79 11.57
C HIS A 141 -2.17 43.72 12.23
N ILE A 142 -1.17 44.15 11.47
CA ILE A 142 -0.40 45.33 11.76
C ILE A 142 -1.22 46.53 11.25
#